data_7d034e917249acf7d21aa7a548c19637
#
_entry.id   7d034e917249acf7d21aa7a548c19637
#
_cell.length_a   1.000
_cell.length_b   1.000
_cell.length_c   1.000
_cell.angle_alpha   90.00
_cell.angle_beta   90.00
_cell.angle_gamma   90.00
#
_symmetry.space_group_name_H-M   'P 1'
#
loop_
_entity.id
_entity.type
_entity.pdbx_description
1 polymer ?
#
loop_
_entity_poly.entity_id
_entity_poly.type
_entity_poly.pdbx_seq_one_letter_code
_entity_poly.pdbx_strand_id
1 'polypeptide(L)'
;MYIYEYEKKQTEYQINMQDGYKTVRFSADYKDEKCKANETVHLHIFEPKEMKGDILFLHGIGRRNIAYLQWYGRFFARYGYRTTFLILPYHLERSSGLGKDGEPFFSSEPDECTVLFHNTVKDARRSIDFLETQEGFDPTRLFLVGVSFGGMLGAMTMALDKRIKKGCLMITGGNWRWINFYSPYAQDIRQQYLTVSNHYGCRNEETCAKNFRADACAFVKNNFKNINDIFEKSPITCYHYDAISYAPFIAQPVLIINGIFDKIMPKRASQELNSLLKNKKIKQIPSGHKSSILFRRIIALWIMKYFR
;
A
#
# COMPACT_ATOMS: atom_id res chain seq x y z
N MET A 1 -22.37 7.98 -1.78
CA MET A 1 -21.21 7.38 -2.48
C MET A 1 -20.12 7.19 -1.44
N TYR A 2 -19.62 5.97 -1.29
CA TYR A 2 -18.53 5.70 -0.35
C TYR A 2 -17.20 6.21 -0.91
N ILE A 3 -16.29 6.61 -0.02
CA ILE A 3 -14.98 7.18 -0.40
C ILE A 3 -14.13 6.23 -1.26
N TYR A 4 -14.35 4.91 -1.16
CA TYR A 4 -13.62 3.92 -1.94
C TYR A 4 -14.19 3.69 -3.36
N GLU A 5 -15.38 4.21 -3.64
CA GLU A 5 -16.00 4.09 -4.96
C GLU A 5 -15.21 4.87 -6.00
N TYR A 6 -15.16 4.31 -7.17
CA TYR A 6 -14.35 4.83 -8.25
C TYR A 6 -14.98 4.45 -9.60
N GLU A 7 -14.99 5.39 -10.49
CA GLU A 7 -15.40 5.20 -11.87
C GLU A 7 -14.21 5.35 -12.80
N LYS A 8 -14.09 4.44 -13.77
CA LYS A 8 -13.09 4.54 -14.82
C LYS A 8 -13.42 5.74 -15.70
N LYS A 9 -12.48 6.69 -15.83
CA LYS A 9 -12.63 7.89 -16.64
C LYS A 9 -11.65 7.86 -17.80
N GLN A 10 -12.04 8.45 -18.92
CA GLN A 10 -11.11 8.77 -19.99
C GLN A 10 -10.03 9.72 -19.43
N THR A 11 -8.78 9.39 -19.66
CA THR A 11 -7.65 10.10 -19.06
C THR A 11 -6.59 10.35 -20.12
N GLU A 12 -6.09 11.58 -20.18
CA GLU A 12 -4.92 11.93 -20.98
C GLU A 12 -3.65 11.58 -20.23
N TYR A 13 -2.75 10.85 -20.91
CA TYR A 13 -1.48 10.42 -20.36
C TYR A 13 -0.33 11.14 -21.04
N GLN A 14 0.55 11.76 -20.26
CA GLN A 14 1.79 12.33 -20.74
C GLN A 14 2.91 11.34 -20.47
N ILE A 15 3.55 10.88 -21.56
CA ILE A 15 4.58 9.83 -21.51
C ILE A 15 5.92 10.45 -21.90
N ASN A 16 6.95 10.24 -21.06
CA ASN A 16 8.32 10.69 -21.33
C ASN A 16 9.28 9.51 -21.14
N MET A 17 10.29 9.43 -22.01
CA MET A 17 11.36 8.46 -21.88
C MET A 17 12.45 9.00 -20.96
N GLN A 18 12.94 8.15 -20.06
CA GLN A 18 14.09 8.39 -19.20
C GLN A 18 15.16 7.33 -19.46
N ASP A 19 16.35 7.50 -18.89
CA ASP A 19 17.38 6.48 -19.00
C ASP A 19 16.96 5.19 -18.27
N GLY A 20 16.57 4.20 -19.06
CA GLY A 20 16.20 2.86 -18.60
C GLY A 20 14.80 2.69 -18.03
N TYR A 21 13.88 3.68 -18.13
CA TYR A 21 12.46 3.55 -17.78
C TYR A 21 11.63 4.67 -18.43
N LYS A 22 10.31 4.47 -18.49
CA LYS A 22 9.35 5.51 -18.87
C LYS A 22 8.80 6.21 -17.63
N THR A 23 8.51 7.50 -17.74
CA THR A 23 7.62 8.18 -16.79
C THR A 23 6.27 8.46 -17.45
N VAL A 24 5.20 8.24 -16.71
CA VAL A 24 3.85 8.59 -17.12
C VAL A 24 3.24 9.48 -16.05
N ARG A 25 2.52 10.51 -16.48
CA ARG A 25 1.77 11.37 -15.57
C ARG A 25 0.38 11.66 -16.10
N PHE A 26 -0.55 11.82 -15.18
CA PHE A 26 -1.94 12.15 -15.45
C PHE A 26 -2.58 12.83 -14.23
N SER A 27 -3.67 13.56 -14.41
CA SER A 27 -4.36 14.24 -13.31
C SER A 27 -4.95 13.25 -12.32
N ALA A 28 -4.75 13.47 -11.02
CA ALA A 28 -5.47 12.75 -9.97
C ALA A 28 -6.97 13.08 -10.01
N ASP A 29 -7.80 12.21 -9.43
CA ASP A 29 -9.26 12.43 -9.36
C ASP A 29 -9.67 13.14 -8.05
N TYR A 30 -8.79 13.95 -7.51
CA TYR A 30 -9.01 14.71 -6.29
C TYR A 30 -8.15 15.98 -6.29
N LYS A 31 -8.51 16.90 -5.41
CA LYS A 31 -7.72 18.09 -5.10
C LYS A 31 -7.00 17.91 -3.78
N ASP A 32 -5.81 18.45 -3.66
CA ASP A 32 -5.02 18.48 -2.43
C ASP A 32 -4.56 19.91 -2.14
N GLU A 33 -5.28 20.59 -1.26
CA GLU A 33 -4.98 21.98 -0.91
C GLU A 33 -3.64 22.13 -0.19
N LYS A 34 -3.19 21.05 0.51
CA LYS A 34 -1.93 21.03 1.25
C LYS A 34 -0.73 20.79 0.34
N CYS A 35 -0.93 20.08 -0.78
CA CYS A 35 0.14 19.75 -1.71
C CYS A 35 -0.36 19.56 -3.14
N LYS A 36 -0.33 20.61 -3.94
CA LYS A 36 -0.78 20.56 -5.36
C LYS A 36 -0.04 19.54 -6.21
N ALA A 37 1.19 19.17 -5.86
CA ALA A 37 1.93 18.12 -6.56
C ALA A 37 1.19 16.76 -6.50
N ASN A 38 0.37 16.52 -5.49
CA ASN A 38 -0.46 15.32 -5.39
C ASN A 38 -1.62 15.27 -6.40
N GLU A 39 -1.99 16.40 -6.99
CA GLU A 39 -3.03 16.44 -8.03
C GLU A 39 -2.55 15.87 -9.37
N THR A 40 -1.28 15.46 -9.45
CA THR A 40 -0.72 14.73 -10.59
C THR A 40 -0.22 13.36 -10.11
N VAL A 41 -0.72 12.30 -10.74
CA VAL A 41 -0.22 10.93 -10.53
C VAL A 41 1.01 10.72 -11.39
N HIS A 42 2.06 10.14 -10.80
CA HIS A 42 3.31 9.82 -11.48
C HIS A 42 3.57 8.32 -11.43
N LEU A 43 3.93 7.75 -12.58
CA LEU A 43 4.33 6.35 -12.71
C LEU A 43 5.75 6.26 -13.26
N HIS A 44 6.56 5.34 -12.72
CA HIS A 44 7.84 4.93 -13.30
C HIS A 44 7.72 3.51 -13.82
N ILE A 45 7.94 3.29 -15.12
CA ILE A 45 7.62 2.05 -15.82
C ILE A 45 8.88 1.44 -16.42
N PHE A 46 9.16 0.20 -16.06
CA PHE A 46 10.22 -0.63 -16.58
C PHE A 46 9.63 -1.64 -17.58
N GLU A 47 9.92 -1.44 -18.86
CA GLU A 47 9.39 -2.26 -19.94
C GLU A 47 10.26 -3.50 -20.18
N PRO A 48 9.67 -4.68 -20.37
CA PRO A 48 10.38 -5.86 -20.82
C PRO A 48 10.57 -5.83 -22.36
N LYS A 49 11.50 -6.66 -22.86
CA LYS A 49 11.63 -6.90 -24.29
C LYS A 49 10.47 -7.75 -24.84
N GLU A 50 9.98 -8.71 -24.05
CA GLU A 50 8.88 -9.60 -24.37
C GLU A 50 7.87 -9.60 -23.22
N MET A 51 6.62 -9.34 -23.50
CA MET A 51 5.56 -9.26 -22.50
C MET A 51 5.12 -10.63 -21.98
N LYS A 52 5.05 -10.76 -20.65
CA LYS A 52 4.47 -11.92 -19.94
C LYS A 52 3.44 -11.51 -18.89
N GLY A 53 3.30 -10.24 -18.61
CA GLY A 53 2.34 -9.71 -17.65
C GLY A 53 2.79 -8.38 -17.04
N ASP A 54 1.93 -7.84 -16.20
CA ASP A 54 2.09 -6.55 -15.57
C ASP A 54 2.20 -6.65 -14.05
N ILE A 55 3.07 -5.82 -13.46
CA ILE A 55 3.21 -5.67 -12.02
C ILE A 55 2.97 -4.22 -11.64
N LEU A 56 1.91 -3.94 -10.88
CA LEU A 56 1.76 -2.69 -10.16
C LEU A 56 2.58 -2.76 -8.87
N PHE A 57 3.52 -1.84 -8.69
CA PHE A 57 4.42 -1.82 -7.55
C PHE A 57 4.14 -0.60 -6.65
N LEU A 58 3.80 -0.85 -5.38
CA LEU A 58 3.56 0.16 -4.35
C LEU A 58 4.75 0.19 -3.38
N HIS A 59 5.45 1.32 -3.33
CA HIS A 59 6.65 1.47 -2.52
C HIS A 59 6.35 1.77 -1.04
N GLY A 60 7.36 1.66 -0.18
CA GLY A 60 7.27 2.02 1.23
C GLY A 60 7.33 3.52 1.47
N ILE A 61 7.03 3.94 2.70
CA ILE A 61 6.97 5.34 3.13
C ILE A 61 8.35 5.89 3.54
N GLY A 62 8.50 7.23 3.49
CA GLY A 62 9.55 7.96 4.21
C GLY A 62 10.92 7.98 3.53
N ARG A 63 10.99 7.91 2.21
CA ARG A 63 12.27 8.01 1.49
C ARG A 63 12.18 8.96 0.30
N ARG A 64 13.15 9.89 0.21
CA ARG A 64 13.34 10.78 -0.95
C ARG A 64 13.91 10.08 -2.19
N ASN A 65 14.11 8.77 -2.14
CA ASN A 65 14.69 7.99 -3.21
C ASN A 65 14.21 6.55 -3.17
N ILE A 66 13.69 6.05 -4.28
CA ILE A 66 13.24 4.65 -4.47
C ILE A 66 14.15 3.85 -5.41
N ALA A 67 15.32 4.36 -5.79
CA ALA A 67 16.22 3.69 -6.73
C ALA A 67 16.57 2.26 -6.31
N TYR A 68 16.67 2.01 -4.99
CA TYR A 68 16.90 0.68 -4.44
C TYR A 68 15.73 -0.30 -4.70
N LEU A 69 14.49 0.20 -4.82
CA LEU A 69 13.31 -0.59 -5.20
C LEU A 69 13.17 -0.69 -6.72
N GLN A 70 13.57 0.32 -7.47
CA GLN A 70 13.58 0.28 -8.94
C GLN A 70 14.46 -0.84 -9.49
N TRP A 71 15.40 -1.34 -8.68
CA TRP A 71 16.12 -2.56 -9.00
C TRP A 71 15.16 -3.74 -9.28
N TYR A 72 14.05 -3.85 -8.54
CA TYR A 72 13.02 -4.88 -8.80
C TYR A 72 12.37 -4.67 -10.17
N GLY A 73 12.09 -3.42 -10.55
CA GLY A 73 11.54 -3.09 -11.88
C GLY A 73 12.44 -3.58 -13.00
N ARG A 74 13.76 -3.24 -12.93
CA ARG A 74 14.75 -3.73 -13.90
C ARG A 74 14.89 -5.26 -13.86
N PHE A 75 14.81 -5.86 -12.68
CA PHE A 75 14.89 -7.31 -12.55
C PHE A 75 13.67 -7.99 -13.19
N PHE A 76 12.46 -7.58 -12.86
CA PHE A 76 11.25 -8.19 -13.40
C PHE A 76 11.10 -7.97 -14.91
N ALA A 77 11.53 -6.80 -15.43
CA ALA A 77 11.53 -6.52 -16.86
C ALA A 77 12.39 -7.54 -17.65
N ARG A 78 13.55 -7.97 -17.10
CA ARG A 78 14.39 -9.01 -17.72
C ARG A 78 13.68 -10.36 -17.84
N TYR A 79 12.64 -10.59 -17.03
CA TYR A 79 11.85 -11.84 -17.03
C TYR A 79 10.50 -11.69 -17.74
N GLY A 80 10.26 -10.55 -18.40
CA GLY A 80 9.08 -10.34 -19.22
C GLY A 80 7.92 -9.62 -18.50
N TYR A 81 8.14 -9.02 -17.33
CA TYR A 81 7.07 -8.29 -16.62
C TYR A 81 7.28 -6.79 -16.70
N ARG A 82 6.32 -6.08 -17.32
CA ARG A 82 6.25 -4.63 -17.22
C ARG A 82 5.97 -4.26 -15.78
N THR A 83 6.86 -3.48 -15.16
CA THR A 83 6.73 -3.11 -13.76
C THR A 83 6.48 -1.62 -13.63
N THR A 84 5.32 -1.27 -13.12
CA THR A 84 4.84 0.09 -12.96
C THR A 84 4.86 0.49 -11.49
N PHE A 85 5.77 1.37 -11.11
CA PHE A 85 5.82 1.98 -9.79
C PHE A 85 4.85 3.15 -9.74
N LEU A 86 3.85 3.09 -8.89
CA LEU A 86 3.08 4.26 -8.51
C LEU A 86 3.88 5.07 -7.50
N ILE A 87 4.15 6.33 -7.82
CA ILE A 87 4.70 7.29 -6.86
C ILE A 87 3.58 7.71 -5.93
N LEU A 88 3.70 7.35 -4.66
CA LEU A 88 2.67 7.64 -3.66
C LEU A 88 2.59 9.14 -3.38
N PRO A 89 1.42 9.69 -2.99
CA PRO A 89 1.30 11.08 -2.56
C PRO A 89 2.35 11.45 -1.52
N TYR A 90 2.81 12.69 -1.53
CA TYR A 90 3.84 13.23 -0.65
C TYR A 90 5.22 12.55 -0.76
N HIS A 91 5.53 11.93 -1.92
CA HIS A 91 6.83 11.33 -2.19
C HIS A 91 7.37 11.79 -3.54
N LEU A 92 8.70 11.94 -3.65
CA LEU A 92 9.41 12.23 -4.90
C LEU A 92 8.77 13.41 -5.66
N GLU A 93 8.32 13.18 -6.91
CA GLU A 93 7.66 14.18 -7.78
C GLU A 93 6.34 14.70 -7.19
N ARG A 94 5.81 14.01 -6.21
CA ARG A 94 4.58 14.37 -5.50
C ARG A 94 4.84 14.93 -4.10
N SER A 95 6.10 15.20 -3.76
CA SER A 95 6.48 15.77 -2.47
C SER A 95 6.18 17.27 -2.44
N SER A 96 5.76 17.77 -1.28
CA SER A 96 5.64 19.21 -1.03
C SER A 96 7.01 19.90 -0.90
N GLY A 97 8.10 19.13 -0.77
CA GLY A 97 9.42 19.63 -0.41
C GLY A 97 9.57 19.99 1.08
N LEU A 98 8.49 19.95 1.84
CA LEU A 98 8.45 20.24 3.28
C LEU A 98 8.30 18.94 4.08
N GLY A 99 8.94 18.85 5.23
CA GLY A 99 8.83 17.70 6.13
C GLY A 99 9.50 16.42 5.59
N LYS A 100 9.03 15.28 6.12
CA LYS A 100 9.47 13.95 5.69
C LYS A 100 8.53 13.42 4.61
N ASP A 101 9.05 12.75 3.59
CA ASP A 101 8.23 12.13 2.55
C ASP A 101 7.21 11.17 3.17
N GLY A 102 5.94 11.37 2.82
CA GLY A 102 4.82 10.57 3.33
C GLY A 102 4.37 10.89 4.75
N GLU A 103 4.89 11.93 5.39
CA GLU A 103 4.51 12.32 6.75
C GLU A 103 2.99 12.46 6.95
N PRO A 104 2.20 13.07 6.04
CA PRO A 104 0.75 13.21 6.21
C PRO A 104 -0.02 11.89 6.34
N PHE A 105 0.54 10.76 5.92
CA PHE A 105 -0.07 9.45 6.15
C PHE A 105 -0.06 9.02 7.63
N PHE A 106 0.73 9.70 8.47
CA PHE A 106 0.82 9.45 9.91
C PHE A 106 0.28 10.66 10.69
N SER A 107 -0.94 11.09 10.36
CA SER A 107 -1.66 12.13 11.08
C SER A 107 -2.41 11.55 12.29
N SER A 108 -2.52 12.35 13.35
CA SER A 108 -3.44 12.06 14.48
C SER A 108 -4.91 12.25 14.12
N GLU A 109 -5.20 12.76 12.92
CA GLU A 109 -6.54 12.98 12.40
C GLU A 109 -6.96 11.83 11.47
N PRO A 110 -7.73 10.84 11.98
CA PRO A 110 -8.08 9.64 11.21
C PRO A 110 -8.91 9.93 9.95
N ASP A 111 -9.68 11.01 9.93
CA ASP A 111 -10.48 11.39 8.76
C ASP A 111 -9.57 11.87 7.60
N GLU A 112 -8.53 12.65 7.89
CA GLU A 112 -7.51 13.03 6.90
C GLU A 112 -6.78 11.79 6.37
N CYS A 113 -6.39 10.87 7.27
CA CYS A 113 -5.80 9.61 6.87
C CYS A 113 -6.74 8.81 5.96
N THR A 114 -8.03 8.73 6.29
CA THR A 114 -9.02 8.02 5.47
C THR A 114 -9.05 8.58 4.05
N VAL A 115 -9.15 9.90 3.91
CA VAL A 115 -9.15 10.55 2.59
C VAL A 115 -7.87 10.26 1.82
N LEU A 116 -6.71 10.43 2.45
CA LEU A 116 -5.42 10.25 1.80
C LEU A 116 -5.16 8.81 1.35
N PHE A 117 -5.49 7.83 2.21
CA PHE A 117 -5.36 6.42 1.87
C PHE A 117 -6.26 6.02 0.71
N HIS A 118 -7.53 6.43 0.73
CA HIS A 118 -8.47 6.11 -0.35
C HIS A 118 -8.15 6.81 -1.66
N ASN A 119 -7.69 8.06 -1.63
CA ASN A 119 -7.18 8.75 -2.81
C ASN A 119 -5.97 8.01 -3.41
N THR A 120 -5.06 7.53 -2.56
CA THR A 120 -3.91 6.73 -3.01
C THR A 120 -4.34 5.40 -3.64
N VAL A 121 -5.36 4.74 -3.08
CA VAL A 121 -5.93 3.51 -3.67
C VAL A 121 -6.63 3.81 -5.00
N LYS A 122 -7.30 4.96 -5.14
CA LYS A 122 -7.85 5.41 -6.43
C LYS A 122 -6.74 5.62 -7.47
N ASP A 123 -5.63 6.26 -7.08
CA ASP A 123 -4.47 6.41 -7.96
C ASP A 123 -3.90 5.06 -8.41
N ALA A 124 -3.85 4.07 -7.51
CA ALA A 124 -3.43 2.71 -7.86
C ALA A 124 -4.39 2.05 -8.87
N ARG A 125 -5.70 2.21 -8.69
CA ARG A 125 -6.72 1.68 -9.62
C ARG A 125 -6.66 2.39 -10.98
N ARG A 126 -6.43 3.71 -11.01
CA ARG A 126 -6.24 4.48 -12.25
C ARG A 126 -4.91 4.13 -12.95
N SER A 127 -3.89 3.73 -12.19
CA SER A 127 -2.68 3.17 -12.78
C SER A 127 -2.96 1.83 -13.50
N ILE A 128 -3.90 1.04 -13.00
CA ILE A 128 -4.38 -0.16 -13.71
C ILE A 128 -5.15 0.22 -14.98
N ASP A 129 -5.96 1.30 -14.95
CA ASP A 129 -6.64 1.79 -16.17
C ASP A 129 -5.63 2.18 -17.26
N PHE A 130 -4.55 2.83 -16.86
CA PHE A 130 -3.46 3.11 -17.78
C PHE A 130 -2.85 1.82 -18.36
N LEU A 131 -2.57 0.83 -17.52
CA LEU A 131 -2.00 -0.45 -17.98
C LEU A 131 -2.91 -1.15 -18.99
N GLU A 132 -4.22 -1.08 -18.82
CA GLU A 132 -5.22 -1.64 -19.75
C GLU A 132 -5.16 -1.01 -21.16
N THR A 133 -4.61 0.21 -21.27
CA THR A 133 -4.42 0.87 -22.58
C THR A 133 -3.11 0.51 -23.27
N GLN A 134 -2.22 -0.21 -22.58
CA GLN A 134 -0.88 -0.46 -23.10
C GLN A 134 -0.84 -1.73 -23.94
N GLU A 135 -0.07 -1.69 -25.03
CA GLU A 135 0.19 -2.86 -25.87
C GLU A 135 0.71 -4.04 -25.04
N GLY A 136 0.23 -5.25 -25.36
CA GLY A 136 0.63 -6.48 -24.67
C GLY A 136 0.02 -6.67 -23.28
N PHE A 137 -0.91 -5.82 -22.84
CA PHE A 137 -1.64 -6.03 -21.59
C PHE A 137 -2.49 -7.30 -21.65
N ASP A 138 -2.32 -8.17 -20.64
CA ASP A 138 -3.15 -9.37 -20.45
C ASP A 138 -3.91 -9.25 -19.12
N PRO A 139 -5.25 -9.14 -19.13
CA PRO A 139 -6.07 -9.00 -17.93
C PRO A 139 -5.98 -10.21 -16.99
N THR A 140 -5.47 -11.34 -17.45
CA THR A 140 -5.26 -12.55 -16.63
C THR A 140 -3.91 -12.53 -15.91
N ARG A 141 -3.01 -11.61 -16.26
CA ARG A 141 -1.64 -11.54 -15.80
C ARG A 141 -1.26 -10.17 -15.23
N LEU A 142 -2.19 -9.56 -14.53
CA LEU A 142 -1.97 -8.36 -13.72
C LEU A 142 -1.71 -8.74 -12.28
N PHE A 143 -0.57 -8.32 -11.73
CA PHE A 143 -0.11 -8.64 -10.39
C PHE A 143 0.18 -7.36 -9.59
N LEU A 144 0.21 -7.48 -8.25
CA LEU A 144 0.56 -6.39 -7.36
C LEU A 144 1.74 -6.80 -6.47
N VAL A 145 2.69 -5.90 -6.29
CA VAL A 145 3.74 -5.99 -5.27
C VAL A 145 3.66 -4.76 -4.37
N GLY A 146 3.48 -4.96 -3.07
CA GLY A 146 3.47 -3.89 -2.08
C GLY A 146 4.54 -4.11 -1.00
N VAL A 147 5.33 -3.07 -0.71
CA VAL A 147 6.45 -3.13 0.25
C VAL A 147 6.16 -2.25 1.45
N SER A 148 6.22 -2.79 2.67
CA SER A 148 6.03 -2.01 3.91
C SER A 148 4.69 -1.28 3.89
N PHE A 149 4.68 0.03 3.97
CA PHE A 149 3.50 0.87 3.83
C PHE A 149 2.73 0.61 2.52
N GLY A 150 3.46 0.47 1.39
CA GLY A 150 2.87 0.07 0.11
C GLY A 150 2.20 -1.31 0.16
N GLY A 151 2.58 -2.18 1.09
CA GLY A 151 1.89 -3.44 1.35
C GLY A 151 0.53 -3.25 2.04
N MET A 152 0.39 -2.25 2.91
CA MET A 152 -0.91 -1.89 3.52
C MET A 152 -1.87 -1.35 2.45
N LEU A 153 -1.40 -0.41 1.63
CA LEU A 153 -2.15 0.12 0.48
C LEU A 153 -2.46 -0.99 -0.54
N GLY A 154 -1.52 -1.92 -0.75
CA GLY A 154 -1.69 -3.08 -1.61
C GLY A 154 -2.82 -4.00 -1.16
N ALA A 155 -2.94 -4.25 0.14
CA ALA A 155 -4.05 -5.01 0.70
C ALA A 155 -5.40 -4.32 0.44
N MET A 156 -5.50 -3.01 0.65
CA MET A 156 -6.70 -2.24 0.33
C MET A 156 -7.01 -2.30 -1.18
N THR A 157 -6.00 -2.06 -2.02
CA THR A 157 -6.15 -2.08 -3.49
C THR A 157 -6.64 -3.44 -3.98
N MET A 158 -6.08 -4.55 -3.50
CA MET A 158 -6.50 -5.91 -3.88
C MET A 158 -7.93 -6.23 -3.44
N ALA A 159 -8.35 -5.75 -2.29
CA ALA A 159 -9.73 -5.94 -1.84
C ALA A 159 -10.73 -5.19 -2.72
N LEU A 160 -10.37 -3.98 -3.18
CA LEU A 160 -11.23 -3.07 -3.93
C LEU A 160 -11.13 -3.22 -5.46
N ASP A 161 -10.07 -3.86 -5.98
CA ASP A 161 -9.88 -4.04 -7.42
C ASP A 161 -9.64 -5.52 -7.79
N LYS A 162 -10.61 -6.14 -8.45
CA LYS A 162 -10.59 -7.56 -8.81
C LYS A 162 -9.81 -7.85 -10.09
N ARG A 163 -9.29 -6.84 -10.77
CA ARG A 163 -8.42 -7.01 -11.94
C ARG A 163 -7.07 -7.60 -11.55
N ILE A 164 -6.59 -7.34 -10.33
CA ILE A 164 -5.37 -7.95 -9.80
C ILE A 164 -5.60 -9.45 -9.58
N LYS A 165 -4.73 -10.30 -10.15
CA LYS A 165 -4.89 -11.78 -10.10
C LYS A 165 -4.13 -12.44 -8.96
N LYS A 166 -2.94 -11.93 -8.63
CA LYS A 166 -2.14 -12.35 -7.47
C LYS A 166 -1.44 -11.15 -6.86
N GLY A 167 -1.12 -11.22 -5.58
CA GLY A 167 -0.33 -10.18 -4.91
C GLY A 167 0.89 -10.72 -4.17
N CYS A 168 1.86 -9.85 -3.94
CA CYS A 168 2.94 -10.06 -3.00
C CYS A 168 3.01 -8.89 -2.03
N LEU A 169 2.83 -9.14 -0.74
CA LEU A 169 2.91 -8.14 0.32
C LEU A 169 4.15 -8.43 1.17
N MET A 170 5.12 -7.50 1.18
CA MET A 170 6.44 -7.70 1.78
C MET A 170 6.63 -6.80 3.00
N ILE A 171 7.19 -7.36 4.09
CA ILE A 171 7.56 -6.62 5.31
C ILE A 171 6.50 -5.61 5.74
N THR A 172 5.23 -6.06 5.75
CA THR A 172 4.05 -5.25 5.99
C THR A 172 3.18 -5.83 7.10
N GLY A 173 2.16 -5.10 7.48
CA GLY A 173 1.21 -5.51 8.51
C GLY A 173 -0.07 -4.69 8.46
N GLY A 174 -0.86 -4.80 9.50
CA GLY A 174 -2.07 -4.00 9.72
C GLY A 174 -2.32 -3.86 11.21
N ASN A 175 -3.50 -3.35 11.57
CA ASN A 175 -3.88 -2.95 12.91
C ASN A 175 -3.07 -1.77 13.46
N TRP A 176 -3.65 -0.59 13.29
CA TRP A 176 -3.04 0.67 13.70
C TRP A 176 -2.67 0.74 15.18
N ARG A 177 -3.31 -0.04 16.06
CA ARG A 177 -2.89 -0.16 17.47
C ARG A 177 -1.41 -0.54 17.56
N TRP A 178 -1.01 -1.62 16.88
CA TRP A 178 0.38 -2.10 16.94
C TRP A 178 1.34 -1.15 16.24
N ILE A 179 0.94 -0.57 15.11
CA ILE A 179 1.77 0.34 14.33
C ILE A 179 1.98 1.64 15.10
N ASN A 180 0.90 2.29 15.57
CA ASN A 180 0.99 3.60 16.22
C ASN A 180 1.74 3.55 17.56
N PHE A 181 1.53 2.52 18.36
CA PHE A 181 2.12 2.49 19.70
C PHE A 181 3.47 1.77 19.76
N TYR A 182 3.79 0.88 18.84
CA TYR A 182 5.00 0.05 18.91
C TYR A 182 5.98 0.24 17.75
N SER A 183 5.58 0.84 16.62
CA SER A 183 6.53 1.11 15.54
C SER A 183 7.40 2.33 15.87
N PRO A 184 8.73 2.25 15.69
CA PRO A 184 9.59 3.42 15.76
C PRO A 184 9.24 4.50 14.73
N TYR A 185 8.63 4.14 13.60
CA TYR A 185 8.22 5.09 12.56
C TYR A 185 7.00 5.92 12.96
N ALA A 186 6.20 5.47 13.92
CA ALA A 186 5.03 6.19 14.39
C ALA A 186 5.33 7.08 15.62
N GLN A 187 6.59 7.43 15.88
CA GLN A 187 6.95 8.31 16.99
C GLN A 187 6.30 9.68 16.85
N ASP A 188 6.28 10.23 15.64
CA ASP A 188 5.72 11.56 15.39
C ASP A 188 4.20 11.59 15.66
N ILE A 189 3.45 10.53 15.32
CA ILE A 189 2.01 10.43 15.64
C ILE A 189 1.78 10.34 17.16
N ARG A 190 2.67 9.65 17.89
CA ARG A 190 2.57 9.61 19.38
C ARG A 190 2.81 10.97 19.99
N GLN A 191 3.69 11.80 19.43
CA GLN A 191 3.86 13.20 19.87
C GLN A 191 2.61 14.03 19.57
N GLN A 192 1.99 13.88 18.42
CA GLN A 192 0.72 14.53 18.10
C GLN A 192 -0.38 14.15 19.09
N TYR A 193 -0.46 12.90 19.53
CA TYR A 193 -1.43 12.46 20.54
C TYR A 193 -1.26 13.19 21.90
N LEU A 194 -0.08 13.71 22.21
CA LEU A 194 0.15 14.45 23.44
C LEU A 194 -0.27 15.93 23.35
N THR A 195 -0.24 16.50 22.15
CA THR A 195 -0.39 17.94 21.91
C THR A 195 -1.74 18.33 21.31
N VAL A 196 -2.37 17.45 20.54
CA VAL A 196 -3.64 17.73 19.85
C VAL A 196 -4.83 17.25 20.70
N SER A 197 -5.89 18.06 20.74
CA SER A 197 -7.16 17.63 21.34
C SER A 197 -7.72 16.45 20.57
N ASN A 198 -7.72 15.27 21.16
CA ASN A 198 -8.13 14.04 20.50
C ASN A 198 -9.57 13.69 20.84
N HIS A 199 -10.50 14.00 19.94
CA HIS A 199 -11.89 13.68 20.08
C HIS A 199 -12.20 12.19 19.86
N TYR A 200 -11.28 11.41 19.35
CA TYR A 200 -11.47 9.97 19.11
C TYR A 200 -11.18 9.10 20.34
N GLY A 201 -10.68 9.68 21.44
CA GLY A 201 -10.45 8.97 22.71
C GLY A 201 -9.35 7.92 22.69
N CYS A 202 -8.45 7.94 21.68
CA CYS A 202 -7.40 6.92 21.52
C CYS A 202 -5.96 7.45 21.70
N ARG A 203 -5.77 8.40 22.62
CA ARG A 203 -4.47 9.04 22.88
C ARG A 203 -3.38 8.10 23.37
N ASN A 204 -3.76 6.99 23.98
CA ASN A 204 -2.84 5.99 24.51
C ASN A 204 -3.30 4.59 24.14
N GLU A 205 -2.39 3.62 24.28
CA GLU A 205 -2.62 2.24 23.88
C GLU A 205 -3.70 1.57 24.71
N GLU A 206 -3.77 1.84 26.00
CA GLU A 206 -4.79 1.25 26.89
C GLU A 206 -6.20 1.66 26.47
N THR A 207 -6.41 2.96 26.23
CA THR A 207 -7.71 3.47 25.75
C THR A 207 -8.08 2.90 24.39
N CYS A 208 -7.11 2.85 23.46
CA CYS A 208 -7.30 2.24 22.14
C CYS A 208 -7.69 0.76 22.26
N ALA A 209 -6.96 0.01 23.10
CA ALA A 209 -7.25 -1.39 23.34
C ALA A 209 -8.64 -1.59 23.95
N LYS A 210 -8.92 -0.93 25.07
CA LYS A 210 -10.14 -1.12 25.86
C LYS A 210 -11.40 -0.77 25.07
N ASN A 211 -11.37 0.35 24.35
CA ASN A 211 -12.58 0.91 23.74
C ASN A 211 -12.81 0.44 22.29
N PHE A 212 -11.73 0.14 21.54
CA PHE A 212 -11.84 -0.01 20.08
C PHE A 212 -11.15 -1.23 19.51
N ARG A 213 -10.02 -1.68 20.08
CA ARG A 213 -9.13 -2.67 19.46
C ARG A 213 -8.63 -3.75 20.41
N ALA A 214 -9.47 -4.18 21.34
CA ALA A 214 -9.13 -5.28 22.26
C ALA A 214 -8.77 -6.55 21.46
N ASP A 215 -9.66 -6.95 20.55
CA ASP A 215 -9.44 -7.99 19.55
C ASP A 215 -9.95 -7.50 18.19
N ALA A 216 -9.12 -6.70 17.50
CA ALA A 216 -9.47 -6.13 16.22
C ALA A 216 -9.72 -7.21 15.14
N CYS A 217 -9.00 -8.34 15.19
CA CYS A 217 -9.20 -9.42 14.24
C CYS A 217 -10.55 -10.12 14.41
N ALA A 218 -10.95 -10.41 15.64
CA ALA A 218 -12.28 -10.97 15.91
C ALA A 218 -13.37 -9.97 15.53
N PHE A 219 -13.18 -8.69 15.86
CA PHE A 219 -14.13 -7.65 15.49
C PHE A 219 -14.34 -7.60 13.97
N VAL A 220 -13.25 -7.53 13.17
CA VAL A 220 -13.31 -7.54 11.71
C VAL A 220 -14.02 -8.78 11.16
N LYS A 221 -13.66 -9.98 11.62
CA LYS A 221 -14.29 -11.23 11.19
C LYS A 221 -15.79 -11.29 11.49
N ASN A 222 -16.20 -10.80 12.64
CA ASN A 222 -17.57 -10.91 13.12
C ASN A 222 -18.48 -9.84 12.51
N ASN A 223 -17.98 -8.63 12.28
CA ASN A 223 -18.80 -7.49 11.90
C ASN A 223 -18.71 -7.11 10.42
N PHE A 224 -17.57 -7.31 9.75
CA PHE A 224 -17.41 -6.93 8.35
C PHE A 224 -17.74 -8.10 7.42
N LYS A 225 -18.93 -8.10 6.81
CA LYS A 225 -19.39 -9.11 5.85
C LYS A 225 -19.22 -8.65 4.39
N ASN A 226 -19.18 -7.34 4.19
CA ASN A 226 -18.92 -6.68 2.91
C ASN A 226 -18.07 -5.41 3.14
N ILE A 227 -17.65 -4.76 2.07
CA ILE A 227 -16.79 -3.55 2.13
C ILE A 227 -17.49 -2.37 2.83
N ASN A 228 -18.83 -2.22 2.65
CA ASN A 228 -19.57 -1.11 3.26
C ASN A 228 -19.55 -1.20 4.79
N ASP A 229 -19.56 -2.42 5.33
CA ASP A 229 -19.51 -2.64 6.78
C ASP A 229 -18.28 -2.02 7.44
N ILE A 230 -17.17 -1.82 6.68
CA ILE A 230 -15.97 -1.13 7.17
C ILE A 230 -16.31 0.31 7.56
N PHE A 231 -17.22 0.97 6.85
CA PHE A 231 -17.62 2.36 7.10
C PHE A 231 -18.83 2.45 8.04
N GLU A 232 -19.74 1.50 7.95
CA GLU A 232 -21.02 1.53 8.68
C GLU A 232 -20.92 0.97 10.10
N LYS A 233 -20.02 0.03 10.35
CA LYS A 233 -19.93 -0.73 11.62
C LYS A 233 -18.65 -0.49 12.40
N SER A 234 -17.71 0.29 11.87
CA SER A 234 -16.47 0.58 12.60
C SER A 234 -16.71 1.42 13.85
N PRO A 235 -16.16 1.04 15.00
CA PRO A 235 -16.30 1.81 16.22
C PRO A 235 -15.43 3.06 16.23
N ILE A 236 -14.46 3.15 15.32
CA ILE A 236 -13.54 4.26 15.16
C ILE A 236 -13.01 4.31 13.72
N THR A 237 -12.82 5.52 13.19
CA THR A 237 -12.46 5.81 11.79
C THR A 237 -11.18 5.12 11.31
N CYS A 238 -10.21 4.84 12.20
CA CYS A 238 -8.96 4.19 11.78
C CYS A 238 -9.14 2.77 11.20
N TYR A 239 -10.29 2.14 11.31
CA TYR A 239 -10.63 0.93 10.55
C TYR A 239 -10.85 1.21 9.07
N HIS A 240 -11.25 2.42 8.68
CA HIS A 240 -11.56 2.79 7.30
C HIS A 240 -10.34 2.72 6.38
N TYR A 241 -9.13 2.82 6.92
CA TYR A 241 -7.87 2.76 6.17
C TYR A 241 -6.89 1.72 6.72
N ASP A 242 -7.36 0.81 7.56
CA ASP A 242 -6.53 -0.26 8.10
C ASP A 242 -6.51 -1.48 7.18
N ALA A 243 -5.34 -1.96 6.80
CA ALA A 243 -5.17 -3.14 5.97
C ALA A 243 -5.90 -4.39 6.50
N ILE A 244 -6.03 -4.55 7.84
CA ILE A 244 -6.78 -5.68 8.42
C ILE A 244 -8.27 -5.64 8.11
N SER A 245 -8.85 -4.45 7.93
CA SER A 245 -10.26 -4.31 7.59
C SER A 245 -10.58 -4.86 6.20
N TYR A 246 -9.62 -4.74 5.27
CA TYR A 246 -9.75 -5.16 3.87
C TYR A 246 -9.30 -6.60 3.62
N ALA A 247 -8.44 -7.14 4.47
CA ALA A 247 -7.86 -8.49 4.30
C ALA A 247 -8.89 -9.61 4.08
N PRO A 248 -10.06 -9.66 4.78
CA PRO A 248 -11.07 -10.69 4.55
C PRO A 248 -11.70 -10.68 3.15
N PHE A 249 -11.62 -9.54 2.44
CA PHE A 249 -12.22 -9.33 1.12
C PHE A 249 -11.23 -9.59 -0.03
N ILE A 250 -9.98 -9.93 0.29
CA ILE A 250 -8.97 -10.34 -0.69
C ILE A 250 -9.21 -11.82 -1.01
N ALA A 251 -9.79 -12.08 -2.18
CA ALA A 251 -10.01 -13.43 -2.68
C ALA A 251 -8.79 -13.98 -3.43
N GLN A 252 -7.98 -13.08 -3.98
CA GLN A 252 -6.83 -13.41 -4.80
C GLN A 252 -5.73 -14.10 -3.96
N PRO A 253 -4.91 -14.98 -4.57
CA PRO A 253 -3.75 -15.55 -3.91
C PRO A 253 -2.71 -14.47 -3.53
N VAL A 254 -2.19 -14.52 -2.30
CA VAL A 254 -1.21 -13.56 -1.77
C VAL A 254 0.04 -14.27 -1.28
N LEU A 255 1.19 -13.86 -1.79
CA LEU A 255 2.49 -14.18 -1.23
C LEU A 255 2.84 -13.16 -0.14
N ILE A 256 3.08 -13.63 1.07
CA ILE A 256 3.56 -12.80 2.19
C ILE A 256 5.05 -13.06 2.39
N ILE A 257 5.84 -12.00 2.50
CA ILE A 257 7.27 -12.10 2.82
C ILE A 257 7.56 -11.26 4.06
N ASN A 258 7.88 -11.92 5.17
CA ASN A 258 8.17 -11.27 6.45
C ASN A 258 9.66 -11.31 6.78
N GLY A 259 10.17 -10.24 7.39
CA GLY A 259 11.48 -10.21 8.05
C GLY A 259 11.37 -10.73 9.49
N ILE A 260 12.14 -11.76 9.84
CA ILE A 260 12.09 -12.37 11.19
C ILE A 260 12.48 -11.36 12.28
N PHE A 261 13.41 -10.46 11.96
CA PHE A 261 13.95 -9.46 12.87
C PHE A 261 13.41 -8.05 12.60
N ASP A 262 12.24 -7.94 11.98
CA ASP A 262 11.62 -6.65 11.68
C ASP A 262 11.11 -5.99 12.97
N LYS A 263 11.74 -4.85 13.31
CA LYS A 263 11.37 -4.01 14.46
C LYS A 263 10.55 -2.78 14.06
N ILE A 264 10.47 -2.49 12.74
CA ILE A 264 9.72 -1.33 12.23
C ILE A 264 8.26 -1.72 12.04
N MET A 265 8.01 -2.86 11.39
CA MET A 265 6.68 -3.43 11.36
C MET A 265 6.54 -4.40 12.54
N PRO A 266 5.76 -4.04 13.58
CA PRO A 266 5.61 -4.91 14.75
C PRO A 266 5.14 -6.30 14.35
N LYS A 267 5.76 -7.33 14.93
CA LYS A 267 5.46 -8.73 14.60
C LYS A 267 3.95 -9.03 14.67
N ARG A 268 3.27 -8.47 15.66
CA ARG A 268 1.83 -8.67 15.86
C ARG A 268 1.01 -8.03 14.74
N ALA A 269 1.42 -6.86 14.24
CA ALA A 269 0.77 -6.23 13.08
C ALA A 269 0.82 -7.12 11.83
N SER A 270 1.97 -7.74 11.55
CA SER A 270 2.11 -8.69 10.44
C SER A 270 1.31 -9.98 10.68
N GLN A 271 1.32 -10.52 11.89
CA GLN A 271 0.57 -11.73 12.24
C GLN A 271 -0.95 -11.54 12.10
N GLU A 272 -1.48 -10.41 12.55
CA GLU A 272 -2.90 -10.12 12.47
C GLU A 272 -3.37 -9.92 11.04
N LEU A 273 -2.63 -9.16 10.21
CA LEU A 273 -2.92 -9.06 8.78
C LEU A 273 -2.91 -10.46 8.13
N ASN A 274 -1.88 -11.24 8.40
CA ASN A 274 -1.75 -12.59 7.84
C ASN A 274 -2.90 -13.50 8.27
N SER A 275 -3.39 -13.39 9.51
CA SER A 275 -4.48 -14.24 10.03
C SER A 275 -5.81 -14.04 9.30
N LEU A 276 -6.02 -12.85 8.73
CA LEU A 276 -7.25 -12.46 8.05
C LEU A 276 -7.25 -12.76 6.55
N LEU A 277 -6.09 -12.94 5.94
CA LEU A 277 -5.97 -13.33 4.53
C LEU A 277 -6.39 -14.79 4.35
N LYS A 278 -7.32 -15.06 3.43
CA LYS A 278 -7.87 -16.40 3.16
C LYS A 278 -6.90 -17.27 2.36
N ASN A 279 -6.40 -16.75 1.24
CA ASN A 279 -5.54 -17.49 0.31
C ASN A 279 -4.11 -16.92 0.33
N LYS A 280 -3.28 -17.42 1.24
CA LYS A 280 -1.92 -16.90 1.45
C LYS A 280 -0.86 -17.97 1.44
N LYS A 281 0.33 -17.59 0.97
CA LYS A 281 1.59 -18.33 1.14
C LYS A 281 2.59 -17.46 1.88
N ILE A 282 3.13 -17.93 2.99
CA ILE A 282 4.07 -17.14 3.81
C ILE A 282 5.50 -17.63 3.59
N LYS A 283 6.40 -16.67 3.39
CA LYS A 283 7.85 -16.84 3.36
C LYS A 283 8.49 -15.93 4.41
N GLN A 284 9.58 -16.36 4.97
CA GLN A 284 10.34 -15.59 5.95
C GLN A 284 11.78 -15.42 5.47
N ILE A 285 12.37 -14.26 5.75
CA ILE A 285 13.78 -13.97 5.52
C ILE A 285 14.43 -13.57 6.84
N PRO A 286 15.70 -13.96 7.08
CA PRO A 286 16.42 -13.62 8.30
C PRO A 286 16.93 -12.16 8.22
N SER A 287 15.99 -11.21 8.21
CA SER A 287 16.28 -9.80 8.08
C SER A 287 15.39 -8.93 8.98
N GLY A 288 15.86 -7.72 9.27
CA GLY A 288 15.04 -6.62 9.73
C GLY A 288 14.36 -5.91 8.53
N HIS A 289 13.64 -4.83 8.84
CA HIS A 289 12.90 -4.06 7.83
C HIS A 289 13.80 -3.52 6.70
N LYS A 290 14.82 -2.74 7.08
CA LYS A 290 15.74 -2.11 6.11
C LYS A 290 16.70 -3.12 5.46
N SER A 291 17.19 -4.10 6.24
CA SER A 291 18.14 -5.11 5.75
C SER A 291 17.50 -6.15 4.83
N SER A 292 16.17 -6.16 4.67
CA SER A 292 15.47 -7.00 3.69
C SER A 292 15.99 -6.81 2.26
N ILE A 293 16.52 -5.62 1.93
CA ILE A 293 17.12 -5.33 0.64
C ILE A 293 18.31 -6.23 0.29
N LEU A 294 19.02 -6.74 1.28
CA LEU A 294 20.12 -7.67 1.06
C LEU A 294 19.64 -9.00 0.46
N PHE A 295 18.40 -9.35 0.70
CA PHE A 295 17.73 -10.55 0.20
C PHE A 295 16.95 -10.32 -1.11
N ARG A 296 17.08 -9.14 -1.74
CA ARG A 296 16.28 -8.75 -2.90
C ARG A 296 16.26 -9.76 -4.04
N ARG A 297 17.37 -10.45 -4.31
CA ARG A 297 17.45 -11.49 -5.37
C ARG A 297 16.57 -12.70 -5.04
N ILE A 298 16.66 -13.23 -3.81
CA ILE A 298 15.82 -14.35 -3.36
C ILE A 298 14.35 -13.95 -3.35
N ILE A 299 14.05 -12.76 -2.82
CA ILE A 299 12.69 -12.21 -2.81
C ILE A 299 12.13 -12.13 -4.24
N ALA A 300 12.89 -11.53 -5.16
CA ALA A 300 12.47 -11.39 -6.55
C ALA A 300 12.22 -12.73 -7.24
N LEU A 301 13.08 -13.72 -7.00
CA LEU A 301 12.90 -15.09 -7.52
C LEU A 301 11.65 -15.78 -6.94
N TRP A 302 11.35 -15.58 -5.65
CA TRP A 302 10.12 -16.10 -5.04
C TRP A 302 8.87 -15.45 -5.63
N ILE A 303 8.89 -14.13 -5.86
CA ILE A 303 7.80 -13.40 -6.51
C ILE A 303 7.58 -13.93 -7.93
N MET A 304 8.65 -14.05 -8.72
CA MET A 304 8.60 -14.56 -10.08
C MET A 304 8.02 -15.98 -10.16
N LYS A 305 8.47 -16.86 -9.26
CA LYS A 305 7.95 -18.23 -9.15
C LYS A 305 6.46 -18.25 -8.77
N TYR A 306 6.04 -17.29 -7.96
CA TYR A 306 4.66 -17.20 -7.48
C TYR A 306 3.69 -16.63 -8.53
N PHE A 307 4.17 -15.72 -9.36
CA PHE A 307 3.37 -15.09 -10.42
C PHE A 307 3.25 -15.93 -11.69
N ARG A 308 4.12 -16.88 -11.88
CA ARG A 308 3.95 -17.94 -12.90
C ARG A 308 2.77 -18.83 -12.55
#